data_cb1447db37103a63dfd16339fbfdc45c
#
_entry.id   cb1447db37103a63dfd16339fbfdc45c
#
_cell.length_a   1.000
_cell.length_b   1.000
_cell.length_c   1.000
_cell.angle_alpha   90.00
_cell.angle_beta   90.00
_cell.angle_gamma   90.00
#
_symmetry.space_group_name_H-M   'P 1'
#
loop_
_entity.id
_entity.type
_entity.pdbx_description
1 polymer ?
#
loop_
_entity_poly.entity_id
_entity_poly.type
_entity_poly.pdbx_seq_one_letter_code
_entity_poly.pdbx_strand_id
1 'polypeptide(L)'
;MVNKVEYQNMIAKIFKLSKKIRFVAIISDNGKILSSEMKSEKQSLLKQHNEEKFCNDVVKRKKMRQEFDKSLGKVRYVNVERENITQIVTYINSKSIFVTVEPELTVNIKESLISKIKKIVTDLN
;
A
#
# COMPACT_ATOMS: atom_id res chain seq x y z
N MET A 1 -7.03 -7.57 18.70
CA MET A 1 -5.74 -7.00 18.26
C MET A 1 -5.20 -7.80 17.08
N VAL A 2 -4.85 -7.12 16.00
CA VAL A 2 -4.25 -7.77 14.83
C VAL A 2 -2.78 -8.08 15.12
N ASN A 3 -2.37 -9.31 14.89
CA ASN A 3 -1.00 -9.74 15.12
C ASN A 3 -0.22 -9.90 13.81
N LYS A 4 1.06 -10.18 13.92
CA LYS A 4 1.96 -10.30 12.76
C LYS A 4 1.50 -11.39 11.77
N VAL A 5 0.95 -12.49 12.26
CA VAL A 5 0.46 -13.58 11.39
C VAL A 5 -0.72 -13.10 10.56
N GLU A 6 -1.61 -12.31 11.15
CA GLU A 6 -2.75 -11.76 10.41
C GLU A 6 -2.29 -10.79 9.32
N TYR A 7 -1.27 -9.97 9.60
CA TYR A 7 -0.68 -9.09 8.59
C TYR A 7 -0.07 -9.90 7.45
N GLN A 8 0.67 -10.96 7.77
CA GLN A 8 1.28 -11.82 6.75
C GLN A 8 0.22 -12.50 5.89
N ASN A 9 -0.88 -12.96 6.50
CA ASN A 9 -1.97 -13.58 5.77
C ASN A 9 -2.64 -12.58 4.82
N MET A 10 -2.84 -11.37 5.28
CA MET A 10 -3.39 -10.31 4.44
C MET A 10 -2.48 -10.02 3.24
N ILE A 11 -1.19 -9.89 3.48
CA ILE A 11 -0.22 -9.65 2.41
C ILE A 11 -0.25 -10.79 1.40
N ALA A 12 -0.32 -12.03 1.88
CA ALA A 12 -0.42 -13.19 0.99
C ALA A 12 -1.66 -13.14 0.12
N LYS A 13 -2.80 -12.73 0.68
CA LYS A 13 -4.04 -12.57 -0.08
C LYS A 13 -3.91 -11.50 -1.16
N ILE A 14 -3.24 -10.40 -0.83
CA ILE A 14 -3.02 -9.32 -1.80
C ILE A 14 -2.16 -9.83 -2.95
N PHE A 15 -1.06 -10.53 -2.66
CA PHE A 15 -0.19 -11.08 -3.72
C PHE A 15 -0.94 -12.03 -4.66
N LYS A 16 -1.94 -12.75 -4.18
CA LYS A 16 -2.73 -13.66 -5.01
C LYS A 16 -3.62 -12.95 -6.02
N LEU A 17 -3.86 -11.65 -5.83
CA LEU A 17 -4.73 -10.89 -6.75
C LEU A 17 -4.11 -10.69 -8.12
N SER A 18 -2.79 -10.61 -8.21
CA SER A 18 -2.11 -10.40 -9.49
C SER A 18 -0.64 -10.79 -9.40
N LYS A 19 -0.16 -11.41 -10.47
CA LYS A 19 1.28 -11.74 -10.62
C LYS A 19 2.13 -10.49 -10.82
N LYS A 20 1.50 -9.35 -11.11
CA LYS A 20 2.19 -8.08 -11.36
C LYS A 20 2.47 -7.28 -10.10
N ILE A 21 2.01 -7.75 -8.95
CA ILE A 21 2.31 -7.11 -7.67
C ILE A 21 3.76 -7.42 -7.30
N ARG A 22 4.52 -6.37 -6.93
CA ARG A 22 5.94 -6.49 -6.61
C ARG A 22 6.21 -6.46 -5.12
N PHE A 23 5.53 -5.59 -4.39
CA PHE A 23 5.81 -5.33 -2.98
C PHE A 23 4.54 -4.93 -2.27
N VAL A 24 4.38 -5.38 -1.03
CA VAL A 24 3.26 -5.00 -0.16
C VAL A 24 3.82 -4.68 1.21
N ALA A 25 3.39 -3.57 1.80
CA ALA A 25 3.76 -3.18 3.15
C ALA A 25 2.57 -2.65 3.91
N ILE A 26 2.52 -2.95 5.20
CA ILE A 26 1.54 -2.40 6.14
C ILE A 26 2.30 -1.45 7.04
N ILE A 27 1.91 -0.19 7.05
CA ILE A 27 2.63 0.90 7.71
C ILE A 27 1.75 1.52 8.79
N SER A 28 2.28 1.67 10.00
CA SER A 28 1.56 2.34 11.08
C SER A 28 1.62 3.86 10.90
N ASP A 29 0.73 4.59 11.60
CA ASP A 29 0.67 6.05 11.50
C ASP A 29 1.92 6.77 12.05
N ASN A 30 2.81 6.04 12.72
CA ASN A 30 4.10 6.61 13.14
C ASN A 30 5.23 6.29 12.15
N GLY A 31 4.89 5.74 10.97
CA GLY A 31 5.86 5.46 9.91
C GLY A 31 6.58 4.12 10.02
N LYS A 32 6.19 3.30 11.00
CA LYS A 32 6.84 2.01 11.21
C LYS A 32 6.22 0.95 10.28
N ILE A 33 7.08 0.16 9.65
CA ILE A 33 6.63 -0.98 8.84
C ILE A 33 6.26 -2.12 9.78
N LEU A 34 4.97 -2.47 9.80
CA LEU A 34 4.45 -3.55 10.65
C LEU A 34 4.68 -4.92 10.03
N SER A 35 4.60 -5.00 8.71
CA SER A 35 4.89 -6.20 7.96
C SER A 35 5.08 -5.82 6.50
N SER A 36 5.95 -6.53 5.80
CA SER A 36 6.17 -6.28 4.38
C SER A 36 6.68 -7.53 3.70
N GLU A 37 6.47 -7.62 2.39
CA GLU A 37 6.99 -8.71 1.60
C GLU A 37 7.25 -8.25 0.17
N MET A 38 8.40 -8.65 -0.35
CA MET A 38 8.79 -8.43 -1.74
C MET A 38 8.55 -9.74 -2.51
N LYS A 39 8.05 -9.63 -3.74
CA LYS A 39 7.92 -10.79 -4.61
C LYS A 39 9.30 -11.45 -4.77
N SER A 40 9.34 -12.78 -4.59
CA SER A 40 10.60 -13.55 -4.48
C SER A 40 11.56 -13.36 -5.66
N GLU A 41 11.05 -13.07 -6.86
CA GLU A 41 11.85 -12.91 -8.06
C GLU A 41 12.30 -11.47 -8.32
N LYS A 42 11.90 -10.54 -7.45
CA LYS A 42 12.15 -9.12 -7.65
C LYS A 42 13.09 -8.57 -6.59
N GLN A 43 13.86 -7.58 -6.99
CA GLN A 43 14.67 -6.81 -6.07
C GLN A 43 13.99 -5.47 -5.83
N SER A 44 14.20 -4.91 -4.65
CA SER A 44 13.67 -3.59 -4.34
C SER A 44 14.31 -2.54 -5.25
N LEU A 45 13.51 -1.61 -5.73
CA LEU A 45 13.99 -0.46 -6.48
C LEU A 45 14.58 0.62 -5.56
N LEU A 46 14.40 0.45 -4.23
CA LEU A 46 14.92 1.34 -3.23
C LEU A 46 15.87 0.58 -2.31
N LYS A 47 16.90 1.28 -1.83
CA LYS A 47 17.75 0.74 -0.77
C LYS A 47 16.96 0.75 0.53
N GLN A 48 17.31 -0.12 1.49
CA GLN A 48 16.55 -0.31 2.72
C GLN A 48 16.25 1.00 3.46
N HIS A 49 17.26 1.84 3.67
CA HIS A 49 17.01 3.10 4.37
C HIS A 49 16.10 4.06 3.60
N ASN A 50 16.09 3.97 2.26
CA ASN A 50 15.19 4.77 1.43
C ASN A 50 13.76 4.23 1.49
N GLU A 51 13.58 2.93 1.69
CA GLU A 51 12.25 2.35 1.90
C GLU A 51 11.63 2.87 3.18
N GLU A 52 12.41 2.94 4.27
CA GLU A 52 11.93 3.49 5.54
C GLU A 52 11.55 4.97 5.39
N LYS A 53 12.39 5.74 4.72
CA LYS A 53 12.10 7.14 4.43
C LYS A 53 10.83 7.28 3.60
N PHE A 54 10.68 6.44 2.59
CA PHE A 54 9.50 6.44 1.75
C PHE A 54 8.23 6.17 2.55
N CYS A 55 8.28 5.19 3.44
CA CYS A 55 7.14 4.86 4.31
C CYS A 55 6.80 6.01 5.26
N ASN A 56 7.80 6.70 5.78
CA ASN A 56 7.58 7.91 6.58
C ASN A 56 6.88 8.99 5.76
N ASP A 57 7.27 9.16 4.50
CA ASP A 57 6.64 10.13 3.61
C ASP A 57 5.19 9.77 3.31
N VAL A 58 4.87 8.49 3.17
CA VAL A 58 3.49 8.03 2.99
C VAL A 58 2.62 8.50 4.17
N VAL A 59 3.12 8.33 5.40
CA VAL A 59 2.39 8.73 6.61
C VAL A 59 2.24 10.24 6.69
N LYS A 60 3.28 10.99 6.37
CA LYS A 60 3.22 12.46 6.37
C LYS A 60 2.17 12.96 5.37
N ARG A 61 2.13 12.38 4.18
CA ARG A 61 1.14 12.74 3.15
C ARG A 61 -0.28 12.38 3.59
N LYS A 62 -0.45 11.25 4.28
CA LYS A 62 -1.74 10.89 4.85
C LYS A 62 -2.26 11.98 5.77
N LYS A 63 -1.41 12.45 6.70
CA LYS A 63 -1.77 13.52 7.64
C LYS A 63 -2.10 14.82 6.92
N MET A 64 -1.33 15.18 5.91
CA MET A 64 -1.56 16.38 5.12
C MET A 64 -2.91 16.31 4.40
N ARG A 65 -3.24 15.16 3.83
CA ARG A 65 -4.51 14.96 3.13
C ARG A 65 -5.70 14.98 4.08
N GLN A 66 -5.52 14.47 5.30
CA GLN A 66 -6.59 14.44 6.31
C GLN A 66 -7.07 15.83 6.74
N GLU A 67 -6.23 16.85 6.58
CA GLU A 67 -6.60 18.24 6.86
C GLU A 67 -7.82 18.67 6.04
N PHE A 68 -8.03 18.07 4.89
CA PHE A 68 -9.12 18.43 3.97
C PHE A 68 -10.28 17.45 3.98
N ASP A 69 -10.29 16.48 4.89
CA ASP A 69 -11.34 15.46 4.93
C ASP A 69 -12.73 16.06 5.16
N LYS A 70 -12.83 17.11 5.98
CA LYS A 70 -14.12 17.73 6.25
C LYS A 70 -14.69 18.45 5.02
N SER A 71 -13.82 19.07 4.24
CA SER A 71 -14.26 19.85 3.07
C SER A 71 -14.43 18.99 1.83
N LEU A 72 -13.54 18.01 1.62
CA LEU A 72 -13.47 17.25 0.38
C LEU A 72 -13.88 15.78 0.55
N GLY A 73 -14.06 15.31 1.78
CA GLY A 73 -14.28 13.91 2.06
C GLY A 73 -12.97 13.17 2.22
N LYS A 74 -13.04 11.96 2.75
CA LYS A 74 -11.84 11.14 2.98
C LYS A 74 -11.24 10.67 1.67
N VAL A 75 -9.92 10.52 1.65
CA VAL A 75 -9.22 9.94 0.50
C VAL A 75 -9.58 8.46 0.41
N ARG A 76 -9.99 8.02 -0.78
CA ARG A 76 -10.32 6.61 -1.02
C ARG A 76 -9.09 5.77 -1.24
N TYR A 77 -8.15 6.28 -2.02
CA TYR A 77 -6.86 5.64 -2.29
C TYR A 77 -5.97 6.65 -2.98
N VAL A 78 -4.68 6.33 -3.06
CA VAL A 78 -3.69 7.13 -3.79
C VAL A 78 -3.06 6.23 -4.84
N ASN A 79 -2.95 6.72 -6.06
CA ASN A 79 -2.30 6.00 -7.15
C ASN A 79 -1.26 6.91 -7.77
N VAL A 80 0.00 6.50 -7.73
CA VAL A 80 1.10 7.25 -8.33
C VAL A 80 1.69 6.42 -9.45
N GLU A 81 1.57 6.92 -10.67
CA GLU A 81 2.14 6.28 -11.85
C GLU A 81 3.56 6.80 -12.04
N ARG A 82 4.54 5.89 -11.97
CA ARG A 82 5.93 6.20 -12.27
C ARG A 82 6.38 5.38 -13.48
N GLU A 83 7.48 5.78 -14.08
CA GLU A 83 8.01 5.07 -15.27
C GLU A 83 8.28 3.59 -14.99
N ASN A 84 8.85 3.29 -13.84
CA ASN A 84 9.33 1.94 -13.52
C ASN A 84 8.40 1.15 -12.59
N ILE A 85 7.39 1.79 -12.02
CA ILE A 85 6.52 1.16 -11.04
C ILE A 85 5.26 2.01 -10.82
N THR A 86 4.15 1.35 -10.49
CA THR A 86 2.94 2.02 -10.02
C THR A 86 2.83 1.81 -8.53
N GLN A 87 2.56 2.87 -7.79
CA GLN A 87 2.45 2.86 -6.33
C GLN A 87 0.99 3.11 -5.93
N ILE A 88 0.42 2.20 -5.15
CA ILE A 88 -0.95 2.30 -4.68
C ILE A 88 -0.93 2.36 -3.16
N VAL A 89 -1.62 3.33 -2.57
CA VAL A 89 -1.75 3.45 -1.12
C VAL A 89 -3.22 3.49 -0.75
N THR A 90 -3.60 2.64 0.20
CA THR A 90 -4.94 2.61 0.77
C THR A 90 -4.83 2.95 2.24
N TYR A 91 -5.59 3.93 2.70
CA TYR A 91 -5.58 4.34 4.12
C TYR A 91 -6.68 3.61 4.87
N ILE A 92 -6.33 3.06 6.04
CA ILE A 92 -7.30 2.44 6.95
C ILE A 92 -6.99 2.94 8.35
N ASN A 93 -7.95 3.58 8.99
CA ASN A 93 -7.81 4.00 10.39
C ASN A 93 -6.39 4.47 10.74
N SER A 94 -5.66 3.68 11.51
CA SER A 94 -4.30 4.00 11.98
C SER A 94 -3.19 3.38 11.12
N LYS A 95 -3.52 2.91 9.92
CA LYS A 95 -2.56 2.21 9.06
C LYS A 95 -2.65 2.67 7.61
N SER A 96 -1.57 2.44 6.87
CA SER A 96 -1.54 2.62 5.42
C SER A 96 -1.06 1.32 4.79
N ILE A 97 -1.73 0.90 3.73
CA ILE A 97 -1.34 -0.29 2.96
C ILE A 97 -0.72 0.19 1.67
N PHE A 98 0.55 -0.12 1.50
CA PHE A 98 1.34 0.30 0.35
C PHE A 98 1.59 -0.90 -0.55
N VAL A 99 1.19 -0.78 -1.82
CA VAL A 99 1.34 -1.85 -2.81
C VAL A 99 2.01 -1.28 -4.05
N THR A 100 3.01 -1.99 -4.57
CA THR A 100 3.60 -1.62 -5.85
C THR A 100 3.30 -2.68 -6.88
N VAL A 101 3.07 -2.24 -8.11
CA VAL A 101 2.78 -3.15 -9.23
C VAL A 101 3.59 -2.74 -10.45
N GLU A 102 3.75 -3.68 -11.38
CA GLU A 102 4.41 -3.41 -12.65
C GLU A 102 3.66 -2.30 -13.39
N PRO A 103 4.37 -1.38 -14.04
CA PRO A 103 3.74 -0.19 -14.61
C PRO A 103 2.91 -0.44 -15.87
N GLU A 104 3.07 -1.57 -16.53
CA GLU A 104 2.42 -1.84 -17.81
C GLU A 104 0.94 -2.22 -17.71
N LEU A 105 0.41 -2.42 -16.51
CA LEU A 105 -1.02 -2.72 -16.35
C LEU A 105 -1.86 -1.52 -16.81
N THR A 106 -3.01 -1.82 -17.45
CA THR A 106 -3.92 -0.76 -17.86
C THR A 106 -4.58 -0.11 -16.65
N VAL A 107 -5.10 1.10 -16.84
CA VAL A 107 -5.79 1.85 -15.78
C VAL A 107 -6.98 1.04 -15.24
N ASN A 108 -7.75 0.41 -16.14
CA ASN A 108 -8.92 -0.37 -15.74
C ASN A 108 -8.54 -1.57 -14.87
N ILE A 109 -7.45 -2.27 -15.21
CA ILE A 109 -6.95 -3.39 -14.42
C ILE A 109 -6.48 -2.91 -13.07
N LYS A 110 -5.75 -1.79 -13.02
CA LYS A 110 -5.28 -1.21 -11.75
C LYS A 110 -6.46 -0.81 -10.85
N GLU A 111 -7.49 -0.21 -11.42
CA GLU A 111 -8.68 0.19 -10.67
C GLU A 111 -9.40 -1.02 -10.07
N SER A 112 -9.55 -2.09 -10.85
CA SER A 112 -10.12 -3.35 -10.37
C SER A 112 -9.27 -3.92 -9.23
N LEU A 113 -7.96 -3.88 -9.37
CA LEU A 113 -7.03 -4.36 -8.35
C LEU A 113 -7.17 -3.56 -7.06
N ILE A 114 -7.26 -2.24 -7.15
CA ILE A 114 -7.46 -1.36 -6.00
C ILE A 114 -8.75 -1.74 -5.26
N SER A 115 -9.85 -1.97 -5.97
CA SER A 115 -11.11 -2.38 -5.36
C SER A 115 -10.98 -3.68 -4.58
N LYS A 116 -10.26 -4.65 -5.13
CA LYS A 116 -10.03 -5.94 -4.49
C LYS A 116 -9.13 -5.80 -3.26
N ILE A 117 -8.10 -4.98 -3.35
CA ILE A 117 -7.23 -4.68 -2.20
C ILE A 117 -8.06 -4.06 -1.07
N LYS A 118 -8.91 -3.11 -1.39
CA LYS A 118 -9.76 -2.45 -0.38
C LYS A 118 -10.65 -3.44 0.34
N LYS A 119 -11.21 -4.41 -0.36
CA LYS A 119 -12.03 -5.45 0.28
C LYS A 119 -11.23 -6.29 1.25
N ILE A 120 -10.02 -6.66 0.88
CA ILE A 120 -9.14 -7.45 1.76
C ILE A 120 -8.79 -6.66 3.00
N VAL A 121 -8.41 -5.38 2.85
CA VAL A 121 -7.93 -4.58 3.97
C VAL A 121 -9.04 -4.05 4.87
N THR A 122 -10.30 -4.00 4.41
CA THR A 122 -11.42 -3.59 5.27
C THR A 122 -11.58 -4.50 6.47
N ASP A 123 -11.14 -5.75 6.36
CA ASP A 123 -11.20 -6.69 7.47
C ASP A 123 -10.11 -6.44 8.52
N LEU A 124 -9.21 -5.51 8.25
CA LEU A 124 -8.13 -5.18 9.17
C LEU A 124 -8.52 -4.01 10.06
N ASN A 125 -8.72 -4.28 11.32
CA ASN A 125 -9.04 -3.23 12.30
C ASN A 125 -7.95 -3.06 13.31
#